data_f933737cd26cf9dd8b284e5813993243
#
_entry.id   f933737cd26cf9dd8b284e5813993243
#
_cell.length_a   1.000
_cell.length_b   1.000
_cell.length_c   1.000
_cell.angle_alpha   90.00
_cell.angle_beta   90.00
_cell.angle_gamma   90.00
#
_symmetry.space_group_name_H-M   'P 1'
#
loop_
_entity.id
_entity.type
_entity.pdbx_description
1 polymer ?
#
loop_
_entity_poly.entity_id
_entity_poly.type
_entity_poly.pdbx_seq_one_letter_code
_entity_poly.pdbx_strand_id
1 'polypeptide(L)'
;LTASVQPAFDALWGGAEGMYAERLGAERARTLNPFAALLRAGVPLAFGSDSPVTPLDPWGTVRAAAFHRTPEHRVSVRAAFTAHTRGGWRAVGRDDAGVLVPGAPADYAVWRTGELVVQAPDDRVARWSTDPRSGTPGLPDLSPGRDLPVCLRTVVAGRTVFVRPGE
;
A
#
# COMPACT_ATOMS: atom_id res chain seq x y z
N LEU A 1 -15.52 -12.33 3.63
CA LEU A 1 -14.26 -12.70 2.93
C LEU A 1 -13.41 -11.48 2.70
N THR A 2 -12.09 -11.59 2.95
CA THR A 2 -11.08 -10.57 2.61
C THR A 2 -10.25 -11.08 1.44
N ALA A 3 -9.97 -10.23 0.45
CA ALA A 3 -9.07 -10.56 -0.64
C ALA A 3 -7.62 -10.27 -0.21
N SER A 4 -6.81 -11.31 -0.05
CA SER A 4 -5.37 -11.19 0.15
C SER A 4 -4.69 -11.16 -1.22
N VAL A 5 -4.02 -10.07 -1.56
CA VAL A 5 -3.48 -9.80 -2.89
C VAL A 5 -2.09 -9.16 -2.84
N GLN A 6 -1.35 -9.27 -3.94
CA GLN A 6 0.05 -8.86 -4.07
C GLN A 6 0.22 -7.80 -5.16
N PRO A 7 0.07 -6.50 -4.83
CA PRO A 7 0.17 -5.44 -5.84
C PRO A 7 1.52 -5.36 -6.58
N ALA A 8 2.59 -5.81 -5.94
CA ALA A 8 3.91 -5.89 -6.59
C ALA A 8 3.89 -6.72 -7.88
N PHE A 9 2.98 -7.70 -7.99
CA PHE A 9 2.84 -8.53 -9.18
C PHE A 9 2.42 -7.74 -10.42
N ASP A 10 1.53 -6.75 -10.26
CA ASP A 10 1.19 -5.85 -11.36
C ASP A 10 2.39 -4.98 -11.77
N ALA A 11 3.11 -4.43 -10.80
CA ALA A 11 4.28 -3.59 -11.08
C ALA A 11 5.38 -4.36 -11.82
N LEU A 12 5.59 -5.64 -11.50
CA LEU A 12 6.63 -6.47 -12.09
C LEU A 12 6.20 -7.12 -13.41
N TRP A 13 4.97 -7.59 -13.50
CA TRP A 13 4.51 -8.47 -14.57
C TRP A 13 3.29 -7.99 -15.33
N GLY A 14 2.66 -6.91 -14.86
CA GLY A 14 1.49 -6.30 -15.50
C GLY A 14 1.85 -5.42 -16.70
N GLY A 15 0.81 -4.83 -17.30
CA GLY A 15 0.93 -3.95 -18.46
C GLY A 15 0.86 -4.70 -19.79
N ALA A 16 0.79 -3.91 -20.89
CA ALA A 16 0.58 -4.43 -22.23
C ALA A 16 1.75 -5.27 -22.77
N GLU A 17 2.95 -5.05 -22.26
CA GLU A 17 4.20 -5.72 -22.67
C GLU A 17 4.78 -6.57 -21.53
N GLY A 18 4.05 -6.72 -20.42
CA GLY A 18 4.49 -7.51 -19.28
C GLY A 18 4.27 -9.01 -19.49
N MET A 19 4.87 -9.81 -18.59
CA MET A 19 4.79 -11.27 -18.64
C MET A 19 3.33 -11.78 -18.69
N TYR A 20 2.41 -11.11 -18.02
CA TYR A 20 1.00 -11.49 -18.07
C TYR A 20 0.41 -11.35 -19.47
N ALA A 21 0.75 -10.30 -20.20
CA ALA A 21 0.30 -10.11 -21.57
C ALA A 21 0.91 -11.15 -22.52
N GLU A 22 2.19 -11.45 -22.33
CA GLU A 22 2.89 -12.47 -23.11
C GLU A 22 2.25 -13.86 -22.92
N ARG A 23 1.91 -14.24 -21.69
CA ARG A 23 1.42 -15.59 -21.36
C ARG A 23 -0.08 -15.77 -21.50
N LEU A 24 -0.87 -14.73 -21.26
CA LEU A 24 -2.34 -14.81 -21.17
C LEU A 24 -3.06 -14.04 -22.27
N GLY A 25 -2.31 -13.28 -23.08
CA GLY A 25 -2.84 -12.31 -24.01
C GLY A 25 -3.13 -10.96 -23.37
N ALA A 26 -2.96 -9.88 -24.14
CA ALA A 26 -3.06 -8.51 -23.66
C ALA A 26 -4.45 -8.16 -23.06
N GLU A 27 -5.52 -8.68 -23.64
CA GLU A 27 -6.89 -8.45 -23.16
C GLU A 27 -7.08 -9.01 -21.74
N ARG A 28 -6.71 -10.27 -21.51
CA ARG A 28 -6.83 -10.92 -20.21
C ARG A 28 -5.89 -10.27 -19.18
N ALA A 29 -4.67 -9.93 -19.58
CA ALA A 29 -3.70 -9.28 -18.69
C ALA A 29 -4.23 -7.95 -18.10
N ARG A 30 -4.99 -7.19 -18.90
CA ARG A 30 -5.61 -5.92 -18.46
C ARG A 30 -6.69 -6.11 -17.41
N THR A 31 -7.25 -7.30 -17.23
CA THR A 31 -8.28 -7.58 -16.22
C THR A 31 -7.72 -8.11 -14.90
N LEU A 32 -6.43 -8.36 -14.82
CA LEU A 32 -5.80 -8.90 -13.62
C LEU A 32 -5.65 -7.84 -12.53
N ASN A 33 -5.57 -8.32 -11.29
CA ASN A 33 -5.37 -7.48 -10.11
C ASN A 33 -6.39 -6.32 -10.00
N PRO A 34 -7.71 -6.57 -10.07
CA PRO A 34 -8.73 -5.52 -10.18
C PRO A 34 -9.04 -4.87 -8.82
N PHE A 35 -8.04 -4.27 -8.15
CA PHE A 35 -8.15 -3.78 -6.76
C PHE A 35 -9.31 -2.80 -6.57
N ALA A 36 -9.45 -1.82 -7.47
CA ALA A 36 -10.53 -0.84 -7.37
C ALA A 36 -11.92 -1.47 -7.56
N ALA A 37 -12.04 -2.49 -8.43
CA ALA A 37 -13.30 -3.20 -8.62
C ALA A 37 -13.67 -4.02 -7.37
N LEU A 38 -12.70 -4.68 -6.74
CA LEU A 38 -12.91 -5.38 -5.48
C LEU A 38 -13.39 -4.44 -4.38
N LEU A 39 -12.75 -3.28 -4.21
CA LEU A 39 -13.17 -2.27 -3.22
C LEU A 39 -14.57 -1.73 -3.51
N ARG A 40 -14.89 -1.43 -4.78
CA ARG A 40 -16.25 -0.98 -5.17
C ARG A 40 -17.32 -2.04 -4.89
N ALA A 41 -16.96 -3.33 -4.99
CA ALA A 41 -17.83 -4.44 -4.62
C ALA A 41 -17.92 -4.68 -3.11
N GLY A 42 -17.30 -3.82 -2.28
CA GLY A 42 -17.30 -3.95 -0.83
C GLY A 42 -16.38 -5.07 -0.30
N VAL A 43 -15.47 -5.59 -1.12
CA VAL A 43 -14.52 -6.62 -0.70
C VAL A 43 -13.32 -5.96 0.00
N PRO A 44 -13.07 -6.22 1.29
CA PRO A 44 -11.90 -5.72 1.98
C PRO A 44 -10.61 -6.29 1.35
N LEU A 45 -9.58 -5.45 1.25
CA LEU A 45 -8.28 -5.86 0.76
C LEU A 45 -7.27 -6.02 1.90
N ALA A 46 -6.41 -7.04 1.77
CA ALA A 46 -5.18 -7.21 2.54
C ALA A 46 -4.01 -7.36 1.58
N PHE A 47 -2.96 -6.56 1.76
CA PHE A 47 -1.79 -6.60 0.88
C PHE A 47 -0.63 -7.33 1.51
N GLY A 48 0.07 -8.10 0.70
CA GLY A 48 1.29 -8.81 1.06
C GLY A 48 2.30 -8.80 -0.07
N SER A 49 3.52 -9.27 0.22
CA SER A 49 4.61 -9.39 -0.76
C SER A 49 4.67 -10.74 -1.44
N ASP A 50 4.13 -11.77 -0.81
CA ASP A 50 4.40 -13.18 -1.19
C ASP A 50 5.92 -13.47 -1.22
N SER A 51 6.65 -12.90 -0.22
CA SER A 51 8.10 -13.13 -0.11
C SER A 51 8.41 -14.63 0.03
N PRO A 52 9.42 -15.17 -0.66
CA PRO A 52 10.49 -14.48 -1.42
C PRO A 52 10.18 -14.22 -2.90
N VAL A 53 8.95 -14.45 -3.36
CA VAL A 53 8.56 -14.20 -4.76
C VAL A 53 8.73 -12.74 -5.14
N THR A 54 8.33 -11.81 -4.25
CA THR A 54 8.71 -10.41 -4.32
C THR A 54 9.39 -9.94 -3.03
N PRO A 55 10.17 -8.86 -3.06
CA PRO A 55 10.81 -8.32 -1.87
C PRO A 55 9.80 -7.88 -0.80
N LEU A 56 10.25 -7.86 0.47
CA LEU A 56 9.55 -7.22 1.57
C LEU A 56 9.67 -5.69 1.43
N ASP A 57 8.91 -5.13 0.50
CA ASP A 57 8.86 -3.70 0.21
C ASP A 57 7.43 -3.17 0.37
N PRO A 58 7.01 -2.79 1.59
CA PRO A 58 5.65 -2.35 1.84
C PRO A 58 5.28 -1.05 1.09
N TRP A 59 6.21 -0.10 0.96
CA TRP A 59 5.92 1.14 0.25
C TRP A 59 5.92 0.98 -1.26
N GLY A 60 6.77 0.10 -1.81
CA GLY A 60 6.70 -0.32 -3.21
C GLY A 60 5.38 -1.01 -3.53
N THR A 61 4.88 -1.84 -2.61
CA THR A 61 3.56 -2.49 -2.73
C THR A 61 2.42 -1.46 -2.73
N VAL A 62 2.46 -0.47 -1.82
CA VAL A 62 1.47 0.62 -1.78
C VAL A 62 1.53 1.44 -3.08
N ARG A 63 2.74 1.79 -3.56
CA ARG A 63 2.94 2.48 -4.84
C ARG A 63 2.36 1.66 -6.00
N ALA A 64 2.63 0.37 -6.06
CA ALA A 64 2.15 -0.51 -7.13
C ALA A 64 0.63 -0.49 -7.24
N ALA A 65 -0.10 -0.55 -6.13
CA ALA A 65 -1.56 -0.48 -6.12
C ALA A 65 -2.08 0.91 -6.51
N ALA A 66 -1.42 1.98 -6.06
CA ALA A 66 -1.84 3.36 -6.34
C ALA A 66 -1.53 3.78 -7.79
N PHE A 67 -0.47 3.23 -8.37
CA PHE A 67 -0.03 3.52 -9.74
C PHE A 67 -0.12 2.28 -10.64
N HIS A 68 -1.14 1.44 -10.39
CA HIS A 68 -1.42 0.24 -11.18
C HIS A 68 -1.31 0.51 -12.68
N ARG A 69 -0.74 -0.43 -13.45
CA ARG A 69 -0.51 -0.26 -14.89
C ARG A 69 -1.80 -0.10 -15.67
N THR A 70 -2.89 -0.72 -15.23
CA THR A 70 -4.25 -0.49 -15.72
C THR A 70 -4.91 0.59 -14.84
N PRO A 71 -5.14 1.83 -15.33
CA PRO A 71 -5.63 2.95 -14.51
C PRO A 71 -6.94 2.68 -13.77
N GLU A 72 -7.84 1.91 -14.38
CA GLU A 72 -9.16 1.58 -13.81
C GLU A 72 -9.08 0.70 -12.57
N HIS A 73 -7.91 0.09 -12.32
CA HIS A 73 -7.65 -0.77 -11.17
C HIS A 73 -6.93 -0.07 -10.02
N ARG A 74 -6.51 1.18 -10.23
CA ARG A 74 -5.84 2.00 -9.22
C ARG A 74 -6.72 2.24 -8.01
N VAL A 75 -6.09 2.22 -6.85
CA VAL A 75 -6.71 2.63 -5.58
C VAL A 75 -5.96 3.83 -5.02
N SER A 76 -6.57 4.61 -4.13
CA SER A 76 -5.84 5.71 -3.50
C SER A 76 -4.67 5.20 -2.65
N VAL A 77 -3.61 6.00 -2.51
CA VAL A 77 -2.48 5.67 -1.62
C VAL A 77 -2.96 5.34 -0.21
N ARG A 78 -3.99 6.05 0.28
CA ARG A 78 -4.58 5.79 1.59
C ARG A 78 -5.27 4.43 1.65
N ALA A 79 -6.05 4.06 0.65
CA ALA A 79 -6.69 2.75 0.59
C ALA A 79 -5.64 1.63 0.54
N ALA A 80 -4.60 1.81 -0.29
CA ALA A 80 -3.48 0.87 -0.39
C ALA A 80 -2.71 0.74 0.93
N PHE A 81 -2.41 1.86 1.59
CA PHE A 81 -1.77 1.88 2.91
C PHE A 81 -2.63 1.16 3.97
N THR A 82 -3.93 1.43 3.98
CA THR A 82 -4.87 0.73 4.89
C THR A 82 -4.90 -0.77 4.64
N ALA A 83 -4.91 -1.20 3.37
CA ALA A 83 -4.87 -2.61 3.02
C ALA A 83 -3.56 -3.28 3.45
N HIS A 84 -2.45 -2.55 3.43
CA HIS A 84 -1.13 -3.05 3.84
C HIS A 84 -0.88 -3.02 5.36
N THR A 85 -1.69 -2.31 6.12
CA THR A 85 -1.60 -2.22 7.58
C THR A 85 -2.81 -2.91 8.22
N ARG A 86 -3.90 -2.19 8.40
CA ARG A 86 -5.12 -2.69 9.05
C ARG A 86 -5.76 -3.86 8.29
N GLY A 87 -5.66 -3.87 6.96
CA GLY A 87 -6.24 -4.93 6.13
C GLY A 87 -5.66 -6.31 6.44
N GLY A 88 -4.35 -6.41 6.64
CA GLY A 88 -3.68 -7.65 7.02
C GLY A 88 -4.17 -8.20 8.37
N TRP A 89 -4.31 -7.34 9.37
CA TRP A 89 -4.82 -7.73 10.69
C TRP A 89 -6.29 -8.17 10.64
N ARG A 90 -7.12 -7.45 9.90
CA ARG A 90 -8.51 -7.83 9.68
C ARG A 90 -8.67 -9.17 8.97
N ALA A 91 -7.78 -9.48 8.04
CA ALA A 91 -7.80 -10.77 7.34
C ALA A 91 -7.63 -11.97 8.28
N VAL A 92 -6.98 -11.77 9.45
CA VAL A 92 -6.81 -12.77 10.50
C VAL A 92 -7.75 -12.56 11.70
N GLY A 93 -8.81 -11.76 11.53
CA GLY A 93 -9.83 -11.52 12.55
C GLY A 93 -9.42 -10.56 13.69
N ARG A 94 -8.38 -9.74 13.48
CA ARG A 94 -7.87 -8.78 14.47
C ARG A 94 -8.25 -7.35 14.07
N ASP A 95 -9.32 -6.81 14.62
CA ASP A 95 -9.78 -5.43 14.38
C ASP A 95 -9.12 -4.40 15.34
N ASP A 96 -8.45 -4.88 16.38
CA ASP A 96 -7.75 -4.11 17.40
C ASP A 96 -6.33 -3.71 17.01
N ALA A 97 -5.82 -4.21 15.89
CA ALA A 97 -4.44 -4.05 15.43
C ALA A 97 -4.31 -3.29 14.10
N GLY A 98 -3.09 -2.95 13.71
CA GLY A 98 -2.81 -2.19 12.49
C GLY A 98 -3.17 -0.70 12.58
N VAL A 99 -3.30 -0.18 13.78
CA VAL A 99 -3.57 1.24 14.10
C VAL A 99 -2.71 1.69 15.28
N LEU A 100 -2.44 3.00 15.36
CA LEU A 100 -1.73 3.61 16.48
C LEU A 100 -2.74 4.42 17.32
N VAL A 101 -3.38 3.72 18.25
CA VAL A 101 -4.31 4.32 19.23
C VAL A 101 -4.02 3.78 20.63
N PRO A 102 -4.38 4.49 21.69
CA PRO A 102 -4.24 3.97 23.05
C PRO A 102 -4.92 2.61 23.21
N GLY A 103 -4.20 1.64 23.79
CA GLY A 103 -4.69 0.26 24.00
C GLY A 103 -4.47 -0.68 22.83
N ALA A 104 -4.07 -0.23 21.64
CA ALA A 104 -3.67 -1.12 20.56
C ALA A 104 -2.32 -1.79 20.83
N PRO A 105 -2.06 -2.98 20.24
CA PRO A 105 -0.73 -3.57 20.25
C PRO A 105 0.34 -2.59 19.76
N ALA A 106 1.47 -2.54 20.45
CA ALA A 106 2.57 -1.65 20.09
C ALA A 106 3.39 -2.23 18.91
N ASP A 107 2.74 -2.39 17.76
CA ASP A 107 3.32 -2.84 16.50
C ASP A 107 3.40 -1.65 15.54
N TYR A 108 4.62 -1.17 15.29
CA TYR A 108 4.82 -0.01 14.41
C TYR A 108 6.20 -0.03 13.74
N ALA A 109 6.30 0.73 12.67
CA ALA A 109 7.57 1.01 12.02
C ALA A 109 7.78 2.52 11.89
N VAL A 110 9.03 2.95 12.05
CA VAL A 110 9.48 4.34 11.86
C VAL A 110 10.18 4.42 10.52
N TRP A 111 9.79 5.40 9.72
CA TRP A 111 10.28 5.58 8.36
C TRP A 111 10.85 6.98 8.17
N ARG A 112 12.02 7.06 7.53
CA ARG A 112 12.49 8.32 6.94
C ARG A 112 11.84 8.47 5.59
N THR A 113 11.18 9.59 5.35
CA THR A 113 10.49 9.89 4.11
C THR A 113 10.82 11.31 3.65
N GLY A 114 10.55 11.60 2.39
CA GLY A 114 10.51 12.95 1.87
C GLY A 114 9.24 13.70 2.31
N GLU A 115 8.66 14.45 1.41
CA GLU A 115 7.46 15.24 1.64
C GLU A 115 6.25 14.35 1.97
N LEU A 116 5.46 14.78 2.95
CA LEU A 116 4.16 14.19 3.25
C LEU A 116 3.08 14.98 2.53
N VAL A 117 2.29 14.29 1.73
CA VAL A 117 1.23 14.89 0.91
C VAL A 117 -0.11 14.21 1.16
N VAL A 118 -1.19 14.92 0.88
CA VAL A 118 -2.51 14.33 0.75
C VAL A 118 -2.74 14.05 -0.72
N GLN A 119 -2.50 12.81 -1.15
CA GLN A 119 -2.74 12.38 -2.51
C GLN A 119 -4.24 12.18 -2.72
N ALA A 120 -4.88 13.08 -3.45
CA ALA A 120 -6.26 12.94 -3.89
C ALA A 120 -6.27 12.40 -5.34
N PRO A 121 -7.23 11.53 -5.68
CA PRO A 121 -7.33 10.99 -7.05
C PRO A 121 -7.78 12.04 -8.08
N ASP A 122 -8.15 13.23 -7.67
CA ASP A 122 -8.67 14.33 -8.52
C ASP A 122 -7.92 15.62 -8.21
N ASP A 123 -7.36 16.26 -9.22
CA ASP A 123 -6.68 17.56 -9.13
C ASP A 123 -7.57 18.66 -8.55
N ARG A 124 -8.90 18.52 -8.63
CA ARG A 124 -9.86 19.41 -8.00
C ARG A 124 -9.86 19.31 -6.48
N VAL A 125 -9.41 18.19 -5.94
CA VAL A 125 -9.36 17.87 -4.50
C VAL A 125 -7.93 17.94 -3.96
N ALA A 126 -6.92 18.16 -4.80
CA ALA A 126 -5.50 18.30 -4.43
C ALA A 126 -5.21 19.55 -3.54
N ARG A 127 -6.23 20.36 -3.25
CA ARG A 127 -6.17 21.51 -2.33
C ARG A 127 -6.47 21.17 -0.87
N TRP A 128 -6.55 19.89 -0.52
CA TRP A 128 -6.76 19.49 0.87
C TRP A 128 -5.50 19.79 1.68
N SER A 129 -5.71 20.52 2.75
CA SER A 129 -4.66 20.96 3.66
C SER A 129 -3.86 19.77 4.19
N THR A 130 -2.53 19.86 4.15
CA THR A 130 -1.63 19.02 4.94
C THR A 130 -1.66 19.41 6.43
N ASP A 131 -2.49 20.39 6.83
CA ASP A 131 -2.65 20.80 8.20
C ASP A 131 -3.15 19.62 9.05
N PRO A 132 -2.42 19.21 10.10
CA PRO A 132 -2.84 18.14 11.02
C PRO A 132 -4.25 18.34 11.59
N ARG A 133 -4.72 19.59 11.66
CA ARG A 133 -6.06 19.92 12.13
C ARG A 133 -7.18 19.50 11.14
N SER A 134 -6.85 19.20 9.92
CA SER A 134 -7.82 18.68 8.94
C SER A 134 -8.28 17.25 9.25
N GLY A 135 -7.65 16.55 10.20
CA GLY A 135 -7.92 15.15 10.50
C GLY A 135 -7.52 14.15 9.42
N THR A 136 -6.85 14.62 8.36
CA THR A 136 -6.37 13.78 7.27
C THR A 136 -4.83 13.72 7.30
N PRO A 137 -4.23 12.67 7.91
CA PRO A 137 -2.78 12.57 7.98
C PRO A 137 -2.17 12.49 6.58
N GLY A 138 -1.07 13.22 6.36
CA GLY A 138 -0.26 13.09 5.15
C GLY A 138 0.36 11.70 5.05
N LEU A 139 0.57 11.24 3.81
CA LEU A 139 1.36 10.05 3.49
C LEU A 139 2.54 10.48 2.60
N PRO A 140 3.62 9.68 2.53
CA PRO A 140 4.72 9.97 1.63
C PRO A 140 4.25 10.17 0.19
N ASP A 141 4.88 11.11 -0.53
CA ASP A 141 4.68 11.21 -1.97
C ASP A 141 5.26 9.98 -2.65
N LEU A 142 4.38 9.11 -3.14
CA LEU A 142 4.73 7.88 -3.83
C LEU A 142 4.65 7.99 -5.36
N SER A 143 4.62 9.21 -5.89
CA SER A 143 4.60 9.43 -7.35
C SER A 143 5.76 8.70 -8.03
N PRO A 144 5.59 8.19 -9.25
CA PRO A 144 6.66 7.57 -10.02
C PRO A 144 7.89 8.48 -10.10
N GLY A 145 9.09 7.92 -9.85
CA GLY A 145 10.35 8.67 -9.82
C GLY A 145 10.71 9.29 -8.46
N ARG A 146 9.82 9.27 -7.47
CA ARG A 146 10.17 9.65 -6.09
C ARG A 146 10.81 8.48 -5.35
N ASP A 147 11.74 8.80 -4.44
CA ASP A 147 12.31 7.80 -3.54
C ASP A 147 11.26 7.22 -2.61
N LEU A 148 11.36 5.93 -2.34
CA LEU A 148 10.51 5.27 -1.35
C LEU A 148 10.99 5.54 0.08
N PRO A 149 10.07 5.57 1.06
CA PRO A 149 10.44 5.65 2.46
C PRO A 149 11.40 4.55 2.89
N VAL A 150 12.35 4.92 3.74
CA VAL A 150 13.39 4.02 4.26
C VAL A 150 13.07 3.65 5.69
N CYS A 151 12.96 2.36 6.00
CA CYS A 151 12.70 1.87 7.36
C CYS A 151 13.90 2.16 8.27
N LEU A 152 13.65 2.84 9.39
CA LEU A 152 14.64 3.14 10.41
C LEU A 152 14.53 2.17 11.60
N ARG A 153 13.30 1.82 11.98
CA ARG A 153 13.04 0.96 13.13
C ARG A 153 11.75 0.18 12.93
N THR A 154 11.73 -1.05 13.41
CA THR A 154 10.51 -1.86 13.53
C THR A 154 10.35 -2.32 14.97
N VAL A 155 9.13 -2.17 15.48
CA VAL A 155 8.73 -2.59 16.83
C VAL A 155 7.57 -3.55 16.72
N VAL A 156 7.66 -4.69 17.42
CA VAL A 156 6.61 -5.72 17.49
C VAL A 156 6.34 -6.02 18.96
N ALA A 157 5.09 -5.92 19.37
CA ALA A 157 4.64 -6.11 20.76
C ALA A 157 5.48 -5.27 21.75
N GLY A 158 5.79 -4.02 21.40
CA GLY A 158 6.60 -3.12 22.20
C GLY A 158 8.11 -3.39 22.19
N ARG A 159 8.57 -4.43 21.50
CA ARG A 159 10.00 -4.80 21.41
C ARG A 159 10.58 -4.35 20.07
N THR A 160 11.69 -3.63 20.11
CA THR A 160 12.44 -3.29 18.89
C THR A 160 13.05 -4.57 18.29
N VAL A 161 12.65 -4.89 17.07
CA VAL A 161 13.13 -6.06 16.32
C VAL A 161 14.08 -5.69 15.18
N PHE A 162 14.07 -4.43 14.78
CA PHE A 162 14.99 -3.92 13.77
C PHE A 162 15.32 -2.46 14.05
N VAL A 163 16.59 -2.09 13.88
CA VAL A 163 17.11 -0.72 13.83
C VAL A 163 18.08 -0.65 12.65
N ARG A 164 17.94 0.37 11.83
CA ARG A 164 18.87 0.59 10.72
C ARG A 164 20.24 0.97 11.26
N PRO A 165 21.33 0.33 10.80
CA PRO A 165 22.69 0.71 11.19
C PRO A 165 22.99 2.18 10.85
N GLY A 166 23.57 2.92 11.82
CA GLY A 166 23.93 4.33 11.65
C GLY A 166 22.81 5.35 11.93
N GLU A 167 21.70 4.90 12.52
CA GLU A 167 20.59 5.75 12.95
C GLU A 167 20.42 5.72 14.49
#